data_47933028bf4ac49c6fae4a8bf7ef6dd0
#
_entry.id   47933028bf4ac49c6fae4a8bf7ef6dd0
#
_cell.length_a   1.000
_cell.length_b   1.000
_cell.length_c   1.000
_cell.angle_alpha   90.00
_cell.angle_beta   90.00
_cell.angle_gamma   90.00
#
_symmetry.space_group_name_H-M   'P 1'
#
loop_
_entity.id
_entity.type
_entity.pdbx_description
1 polymer ?
#
loop_
_entity_poly.entity_id
_entity_poly.type
_entity_poly.pdbx_seq_one_letter_code
_entity_poly.pdbx_strand_id
1 'polypeptide(L)'
;MSGSANSTLSAGLLGLALALMAPLGAPAHAQGASTGAAPSRSWLDPTLLAAAKAEGSLIVYSSTNEQEGLPLFKLFTDATGIKVEYVRASDAILMSRMAIEFRADQRSYDILQTATINKMPAQMLAEYEPPEAANISADARDPNRRWYGVYANYNAPAYNTGKVKASELPKSYEEFAQRKEWAGKVAIDGTDNEWLKAIVQYYGEQKGIELVKAIVAALRPVVTDGHLALARATGAGEYWVSLNNYVNLSMNVKLAGNPIDVFALDPVTLFFGQVGVNAKAPHPNAARLAANFMLSQECQQFLAKFGRLPTRKDVPSNPPGLTEMLTQKKVITVLMSPEEERKWQRQFDQLFKGR
;
A
#
# COMPACT_ATOMS: atom_id res chain seq x y z
N MET A 1 -7.46 -65.73 12.89
CA MET A 1 -8.90 -65.98 13.15
C MET A 1 -9.61 -64.86 12.41
N SER A 2 -9.96 -65.10 11.13
CA SER A 2 -11.23 -65.64 10.60
C SER A 2 -12.38 -64.69 11.01
N GLY A 3 -13.11 -64.10 10.10
CA GLY A 3 -13.71 -64.57 8.91
C GLY A 3 -14.40 -63.47 8.12
N SER A 4 -14.41 -63.78 6.92
CA SER A 4 -15.16 -63.46 5.74
C SER A 4 -16.65 -63.74 5.81
N ALA A 5 -17.46 -63.00 5.01
CA ALA A 5 -18.60 -63.47 4.22
C ALA A 5 -19.15 -62.27 3.41
N ASN A 6 -19.07 -62.26 2.18
CA ASN A 6 -19.76 -62.66 0.98
C ASN A 6 -21.28 -62.74 1.08
N SER A 7 -21.96 -62.06 0.11
CA SER A 7 -23.03 -62.51 -0.79
C SER A 7 -23.91 -61.32 -1.22
N THR A 8 -24.50 -61.17 -2.36
CA THR A 8 -24.69 -61.85 -3.64
C THR A 8 -25.60 -60.99 -4.49
N LEU A 9 -25.34 -61.03 -5.77
CA LEU A 9 -26.12 -60.58 -6.93
C LEU A 9 -27.66 -60.72 -6.82
N SER A 10 -28.37 -59.79 -7.48
CA SER A 10 -29.55 -60.12 -8.25
C SER A 10 -29.71 -59.18 -9.43
N ALA A 11 -29.71 -59.77 -10.63
CA ALA A 11 -30.03 -59.18 -11.89
C ALA A 11 -31.55 -59.22 -12.13
N GLY A 12 -32.08 -58.19 -12.78
CA GLY A 12 -33.46 -58.16 -13.26
C GLY A 12 -33.51 -57.43 -14.60
N LEU A 13 -33.63 -58.20 -15.67
CA LEU A 13 -33.96 -57.74 -17.05
C LEU A 13 -35.47 -57.48 -17.14
N LEU A 14 -35.84 -56.54 -17.97
CA LEU A 14 -36.86 -56.51 -19.07
C LEU A 14 -37.48 -55.13 -19.22
N GLY A 15 -37.48 -54.70 -20.47
CA GLY A 15 -38.55 -53.91 -21.04
C GLY A 15 -38.15 -52.93 -22.11
N LEU A 16 -38.02 -53.43 -23.34
CA LEU A 16 -37.83 -52.68 -24.59
C LEU A 16 -39.15 -51.98 -24.99
N ALA A 17 -39.13 -50.64 -25.16
CA ALA A 17 -40.16 -49.94 -25.93
C ALA A 17 -39.52 -48.85 -26.76
N LEU A 18 -39.42 -49.10 -28.07
CA LEU A 18 -39.03 -48.18 -29.10
C LEU A 18 -40.19 -47.20 -29.39
N ALA A 19 -39.97 -45.90 -29.21
CA ALA A 19 -40.82 -44.86 -29.76
C ALA A 19 -39.92 -43.91 -30.56
N LEU A 20 -40.04 -44.02 -31.93
CA LEU A 20 -39.47 -43.03 -32.85
C LEU A 20 -40.25 -41.73 -32.70
N MET A 21 -39.56 -40.65 -32.35
CA MET A 21 -40.00 -39.30 -32.60
C MET A 21 -38.84 -38.49 -33.24
N ALA A 22 -39.14 -37.87 -34.38
CA ALA A 22 -38.25 -37.05 -35.18
C ALA A 22 -37.77 -35.81 -34.45
N PRO A 23 -36.54 -35.31 -34.71
CA PRO A 23 -36.07 -34.10 -34.10
C PRO A 23 -36.64 -32.86 -34.80
N LEU A 24 -37.43 -32.07 -34.11
CA LEU A 24 -37.70 -30.67 -34.45
C LEU A 24 -36.41 -29.87 -34.22
N GLY A 25 -35.85 -29.37 -35.31
CA GLY A 25 -34.69 -28.51 -35.30
C GLY A 25 -34.96 -27.21 -34.50
N ALA A 26 -34.29 -27.06 -33.37
CA ALA A 26 -34.14 -25.76 -32.71
C ALA A 26 -33.00 -24.97 -33.41
N PRO A 27 -33.16 -23.68 -33.64
CA PRO A 27 -32.07 -22.87 -34.23
C PRO A 27 -30.93 -22.80 -33.21
N ALA A 28 -29.75 -23.25 -33.65
CA ALA A 28 -28.51 -23.03 -32.91
C ALA A 28 -28.27 -21.51 -32.77
N HIS A 29 -28.51 -20.99 -31.59
CA HIS A 29 -27.99 -19.68 -31.22
C HIS A 29 -26.48 -19.83 -31.15
N ALA A 30 -25.79 -19.37 -32.19
CA ALA A 30 -24.35 -19.09 -32.12
C ALA A 30 -24.15 -18.04 -31.03
N GLN A 31 -23.77 -18.49 -29.85
CA GLN A 31 -23.16 -17.60 -28.85
C GLN A 31 -21.86 -17.09 -29.50
N GLY A 32 -21.94 -15.88 -30.05
CA GLY A 32 -20.76 -15.14 -30.44
C GLY A 32 -19.86 -15.03 -29.22
N ALA A 33 -18.75 -15.75 -29.26
CA ALA A 33 -17.65 -15.50 -28.36
C ALA A 33 -17.25 -14.04 -28.57
N SER A 34 -17.72 -13.16 -27.66
CA SER A 34 -17.19 -11.81 -27.52
C SER A 34 -15.69 -12.00 -27.25
N THR A 35 -14.87 -11.86 -28.28
CA THR A 35 -13.46 -11.58 -28.14
C THR A 35 -13.36 -10.20 -27.54
N GLY A 36 -13.52 -10.13 -26.22
CA GLY A 36 -13.23 -8.93 -25.45
C GLY A 36 -11.79 -8.57 -25.78
N ALA A 37 -11.60 -7.48 -26.54
CA ALA A 37 -10.28 -6.90 -26.72
C ALA A 37 -9.65 -6.77 -25.34
N ALA A 38 -8.44 -7.32 -25.18
CA ALA A 38 -7.68 -7.14 -23.93
C ALA A 38 -7.67 -5.64 -23.62
N PRO A 39 -7.90 -5.24 -22.35
CA PRO A 39 -7.97 -3.83 -22.00
C PRO A 39 -6.72 -3.12 -22.53
N SER A 40 -6.92 -2.04 -23.27
CA SER A 40 -5.81 -1.28 -23.85
C SER A 40 -4.93 -0.79 -22.72
N ARG A 41 -3.70 -1.30 -22.63
CA ARG A 41 -2.70 -0.87 -21.65
C ARG A 41 -2.09 0.44 -22.14
N SER A 42 -2.69 1.56 -21.76
CA SER A 42 -2.23 2.91 -22.13
C SER A 42 -0.77 3.19 -21.75
N TRP A 43 -0.26 2.50 -20.71
CA TRP A 43 1.14 2.59 -20.29
C TRP A 43 2.13 1.85 -21.22
N LEU A 44 1.64 0.94 -22.06
CA LEU A 44 2.44 0.06 -22.91
C LEU A 44 2.65 0.71 -24.29
N ASP A 45 3.53 1.73 -24.34
CA ASP A 45 3.92 2.35 -25.61
C ASP A 45 4.70 1.36 -26.47
N PRO A 46 4.28 1.08 -27.74
CA PRO A 46 4.93 0.07 -28.57
C PRO A 46 6.38 0.40 -28.95
N THR A 47 6.70 1.70 -29.14
CA THR A 47 8.05 2.14 -29.48
C THR A 47 8.97 1.97 -28.30
N LEU A 48 8.52 2.43 -27.13
CA LEU A 48 9.27 2.29 -25.89
C LEU A 48 9.43 0.81 -25.50
N LEU A 49 8.41 -0.01 -25.72
CA LEU A 49 8.47 -1.46 -25.46
C LEU A 49 9.54 -2.13 -26.33
N ALA A 50 9.61 -1.80 -27.63
CA ALA A 50 10.61 -2.38 -28.52
C ALA A 50 12.03 -2.03 -28.09
N ALA A 51 12.28 -0.77 -27.71
CA ALA A 51 13.56 -0.32 -27.19
C ALA A 51 13.90 -0.96 -25.83
N ALA A 52 12.94 -1.07 -24.91
CA ALA A 52 13.10 -1.70 -23.61
C ALA A 52 13.40 -3.22 -23.72
N LYS A 53 12.76 -3.90 -24.68
CA LYS A 53 13.07 -5.31 -24.97
C LYS A 53 14.48 -5.53 -25.49
N ALA A 54 15.00 -4.59 -26.26
CA ALA A 54 16.40 -4.64 -26.74
C ALA A 54 17.41 -4.49 -25.58
N GLU A 55 17.03 -3.80 -24.49
CA GLU A 55 17.83 -3.71 -23.26
C GLU A 55 17.80 -4.98 -22.41
N GLY A 56 16.74 -5.77 -22.50
CA GLY A 56 16.62 -7.15 -22.00
C GLY A 56 16.20 -7.31 -20.54
N SER A 57 16.47 -6.36 -19.65
CA SER A 57 16.17 -6.47 -18.23
C SER A 57 15.77 -5.12 -17.59
N LEU A 58 15.23 -5.21 -16.38
CA LEU A 58 14.90 -4.08 -15.51
C LEU A 58 15.36 -4.39 -14.08
N ILE A 59 16.14 -3.50 -13.48
CA ILE A 59 16.60 -3.60 -12.10
C ILE A 59 15.81 -2.62 -11.24
N VAL A 60 15.07 -3.15 -10.26
CA VAL A 60 14.18 -2.38 -9.37
C VAL A 60 14.74 -2.37 -7.97
N TYR A 61 15.04 -1.19 -7.44
CA TYR A 61 15.28 -1.00 -6.02
C TYR A 61 13.98 -0.58 -5.34
N SER A 62 13.55 -1.33 -4.32
CA SER A 62 12.25 -1.09 -3.70
C SER A 62 12.24 -1.33 -2.19
N SER A 63 11.50 -0.48 -1.47
CA SER A 63 11.17 -0.72 -0.06
C SER A 63 9.85 -1.47 0.15
N THR A 64 9.07 -1.69 -0.93
CA THR A 64 7.84 -2.50 -0.85
C THR A 64 8.18 -3.96 -0.56
N ASN A 65 7.39 -4.60 0.30
CA ASN A 65 7.57 -6.00 0.67
C ASN A 65 7.48 -6.92 -0.55
N GLU A 66 8.24 -8.00 -0.53
CA GLU A 66 8.27 -8.99 -1.63
C GLU A 66 6.91 -9.59 -1.92
N GLN A 67 6.05 -9.77 -0.89
CA GLN A 67 4.68 -10.29 -1.05
C GLN A 67 3.79 -9.39 -1.92
N GLU A 68 4.10 -8.11 -2.01
CA GLU A 68 3.43 -7.14 -2.89
C GLU A 68 4.24 -6.89 -4.16
N GLY A 69 5.55 -6.65 -4.03
CA GLY A 69 6.43 -6.24 -5.12
C GLY A 69 6.67 -7.31 -6.17
N LEU A 70 6.95 -8.56 -5.76
CA LEU A 70 7.20 -9.63 -6.73
C LEU A 70 5.97 -9.92 -7.62
N PRO A 71 4.74 -10.12 -7.10
CA PRO A 71 3.59 -10.31 -7.97
C PRO A 71 3.22 -9.05 -8.75
N LEU A 72 3.50 -7.84 -8.24
CA LEU A 72 3.32 -6.61 -9.00
C LEU A 72 4.21 -6.57 -10.24
N PHE A 73 5.51 -6.81 -10.08
CA PHE A 73 6.46 -6.80 -11.21
C PHE A 73 6.32 -8.04 -12.10
N LYS A 74 5.69 -9.11 -11.61
CA LYS A 74 5.25 -10.22 -12.48
C LYS A 74 4.23 -9.75 -13.52
N LEU A 75 3.27 -8.87 -13.16
CA LEU A 75 2.34 -8.28 -14.14
C LEU A 75 3.10 -7.52 -15.25
N PHE A 76 4.15 -6.76 -14.86
CA PHE A 76 5.00 -6.08 -15.83
C PHE A 76 5.72 -7.07 -16.76
N THR A 77 6.34 -8.12 -16.19
CA THR A 77 7.03 -9.16 -16.96
C THR A 77 6.07 -9.89 -17.91
N ASP A 78 4.88 -10.28 -17.42
CA ASP A 78 3.88 -10.98 -18.22
C ASP A 78 3.37 -10.12 -19.40
N ALA A 79 3.32 -8.79 -19.21
CA ALA A 79 2.89 -7.85 -20.25
C ALA A 79 3.98 -7.53 -21.27
N THR A 80 5.24 -7.49 -20.84
CA THR A 80 6.35 -6.97 -21.64
C THR A 80 7.31 -8.05 -22.12
N GLY A 81 7.43 -9.17 -21.42
CA GLY A 81 8.47 -10.17 -21.59
C GLY A 81 9.84 -9.76 -21.05
N ILE A 82 9.96 -8.59 -20.40
CA ILE A 82 11.21 -8.08 -19.83
C ILE A 82 11.43 -8.74 -18.46
N LYS A 83 12.62 -9.28 -18.22
CA LYS A 83 13.00 -9.86 -16.93
C LYS A 83 13.20 -8.75 -15.90
N VAL A 84 12.64 -8.92 -14.69
CA VAL A 84 12.79 -7.97 -13.59
C VAL A 84 13.69 -8.56 -12.52
N GLU A 85 14.71 -7.82 -12.12
CA GLU A 85 15.51 -8.03 -10.91
C GLU A 85 14.98 -7.14 -9.80
N TYR A 86 14.36 -7.76 -8.79
CA TYR A 86 13.74 -7.04 -7.68
C TYR A 86 14.64 -7.09 -6.45
N VAL A 87 15.20 -5.94 -6.06
CA VAL A 87 16.07 -5.80 -4.89
C VAL A 87 15.33 -5.06 -3.80
N ARG A 88 14.97 -5.78 -2.74
CA ARG A 88 14.25 -5.22 -1.59
C ARG A 88 15.21 -4.85 -0.46
N ALA A 89 15.12 -3.60 0.02
CA ALA A 89 15.71 -3.18 1.29
C ALA A 89 14.85 -2.07 1.93
N SER A 90 15.13 -1.69 3.18
CA SER A 90 14.45 -0.54 3.80
C SER A 90 14.84 0.77 3.12
N ASP A 91 14.00 1.81 3.27
CA ASP A 91 14.27 3.15 2.72
C ASP A 91 15.65 3.66 3.12
N ALA A 92 16.03 3.53 4.38
CA ALA A 92 17.33 3.99 4.89
C ALA A 92 18.52 3.26 4.24
N ILE A 93 18.41 1.93 4.07
CA ILE A 93 19.45 1.12 3.41
C ILE A 93 19.55 1.50 1.93
N LEU A 94 18.43 1.64 1.22
CA LEU A 94 18.41 2.04 -0.18
C LEU A 94 19.03 3.42 -0.36
N MET A 95 18.64 4.40 0.45
CA MET A 95 19.20 5.75 0.38
C MET A 95 20.71 5.79 0.58
N SER A 96 21.22 5.04 1.56
CA SER A 96 22.65 4.93 1.82
C SER A 96 23.41 4.26 0.67
N ARG A 97 22.87 3.15 0.17
CA ARG A 97 23.43 2.38 -0.94
C ARG A 97 23.51 3.22 -2.22
N MET A 98 22.41 3.84 -2.61
CA MET A 98 22.34 4.67 -3.81
C MET A 98 23.27 5.88 -3.74
N ALA A 99 23.44 6.52 -2.58
CA ALA A 99 24.38 7.61 -2.41
C ALA A 99 25.84 7.18 -2.63
N ILE A 100 26.21 5.96 -2.25
CA ILE A 100 27.53 5.37 -2.48
C ILE A 100 27.71 5.04 -3.97
N GLU A 101 26.75 4.33 -4.56
CA GLU A 101 26.76 3.91 -5.96
C GLU A 101 26.82 5.10 -6.92
N PHE A 102 26.05 6.14 -6.62
CA PHE A 102 26.04 7.37 -7.44
C PHE A 102 27.38 8.10 -7.43
N ARG A 103 28.03 8.21 -6.24
CA ARG A 103 29.38 8.80 -6.13
C ARG A 103 30.46 7.98 -6.84
N ALA A 104 30.29 6.65 -6.86
CA ALA A 104 31.18 5.73 -7.55
C ALA A 104 30.89 5.59 -9.06
N ASP A 105 29.95 6.38 -9.60
CA ASP A 105 29.47 6.31 -10.98
C ASP A 105 28.96 4.93 -11.41
N GLN A 106 28.42 4.17 -10.46
CA GLN A 106 27.85 2.84 -10.71
C GLN A 106 26.45 2.95 -11.28
N ARG A 107 26.13 2.11 -12.25
CA ARG A 107 24.80 1.98 -12.88
C ARG A 107 24.13 0.71 -12.37
N SER A 108 23.66 0.74 -11.11
CA SER A 108 23.28 -0.46 -10.37
C SER A 108 21.77 -0.73 -10.39
N TYR A 109 20.94 0.25 -10.77
CA TYR A 109 19.48 0.11 -10.81
C TYR A 109 18.87 1.03 -11.87
N ASP A 110 17.66 0.68 -12.30
CA ASP A 110 16.89 1.40 -13.31
C ASP A 110 15.86 2.33 -12.71
N ILE A 111 15.02 1.78 -11.82
CA ILE A 111 14.02 2.52 -11.10
C ILE A 111 14.15 2.32 -9.60
N LEU A 112 13.72 3.33 -8.88
CA LEU A 112 13.58 3.33 -7.43
C LEU A 112 12.10 3.43 -7.07
N GLN A 113 11.65 2.59 -6.12
CA GLN A 113 10.31 2.65 -5.56
C GLN A 113 10.40 2.63 -4.03
N THR A 114 10.22 3.80 -3.40
CA THR A 114 10.37 4.02 -1.95
C THR A 114 9.59 5.26 -1.50
N ALA A 115 9.42 5.47 -0.20
CA ALA A 115 8.74 6.64 0.35
C ALA A 115 9.65 7.88 0.51
N THR A 116 10.92 7.80 0.10
CA THR A 116 11.93 8.84 0.39
C THR A 116 12.60 9.46 -0.83
N ILE A 117 12.07 9.23 -2.04
CA ILE A 117 12.66 9.76 -3.28
C ILE A 117 12.71 11.28 -3.27
N ASN A 118 11.71 11.93 -2.72
CA ASN A 118 11.64 13.39 -2.59
C ASN A 118 12.74 13.99 -1.68
N LYS A 119 13.46 13.17 -0.93
CA LYS A 119 14.63 13.56 -0.10
C LYS A 119 15.96 13.40 -0.85
N MET A 120 15.95 12.83 -2.07
CA MET A 120 17.15 12.57 -2.85
C MET A 120 17.69 13.82 -3.54
N PRO A 121 19.03 13.92 -3.76
CA PRO A 121 19.60 14.91 -4.64
C PRO A 121 19.01 14.81 -6.06
N ALA A 122 18.54 15.92 -6.59
CA ALA A 122 17.82 15.99 -7.86
C ALA A 122 18.58 15.35 -9.03
N GLN A 123 19.92 15.47 -9.05
CA GLN A 123 20.79 14.92 -10.10
C GLN A 123 20.85 13.38 -10.13
N MET A 124 20.33 12.69 -9.11
CA MET A 124 20.25 11.23 -9.09
C MET A 124 19.03 10.70 -9.85
N LEU A 125 18.09 11.57 -10.18
CA LEU A 125 16.83 11.22 -10.84
C LEU A 125 16.75 11.83 -12.23
N ALA A 126 16.32 11.03 -13.20
CA ALA A 126 16.02 11.52 -14.55
C ALA A 126 14.72 12.33 -14.55
N GLU A 127 14.69 13.38 -15.36
CA GLU A 127 13.43 14.06 -15.71
C GLU A 127 12.68 13.19 -16.72
N TYR A 128 11.53 12.74 -16.34
CA TYR A 128 10.66 11.94 -17.21
C TYR A 128 9.19 12.13 -16.81
N GLU A 129 8.35 12.39 -17.78
CA GLU A 129 6.90 12.50 -17.57
C GLU A 129 6.20 11.30 -18.20
N PRO A 130 5.76 10.31 -17.37
CA PRO A 130 4.95 9.20 -17.83
C PRO A 130 3.61 9.70 -18.42
N PRO A 131 3.07 9.08 -19.48
CA PRO A 131 1.77 9.45 -20.05
C PRO A 131 0.63 9.47 -19.02
N GLU A 132 0.70 8.58 -18.03
CA GLU A 132 -0.30 8.44 -16.96
C GLU A 132 -0.18 9.49 -15.85
N ALA A 133 0.85 10.35 -15.88
CA ALA A 133 1.09 11.34 -14.84
C ALA A 133 -0.08 12.33 -14.66
N ALA A 134 -0.81 12.65 -15.73
CA ALA A 134 -1.97 13.52 -15.69
C ALA A 134 -3.10 13.00 -14.78
N ASN A 135 -3.20 11.68 -14.62
CA ASN A 135 -4.21 11.01 -13.78
C ASN A 135 -3.83 10.95 -12.29
N ILE A 136 -2.57 11.23 -11.96
CA ILE A 136 -2.08 11.27 -10.58
C ILE A 136 -2.46 12.59 -9.92
N SER A 137 -2.81 12.58 -8.64
CA SER A 137 -3.12 13.80 -7.89
C SER A 137 -1.93 14.76 -7.87
N ALA A 138 -2.19 16.07 -7.88
CA ALA A 138 -1.15 17.09 -8.06
C ALA A 138 -0.11 17.09 -6.93
N ASP A 139 -0.53 16.80 -5.71
CA ASP A 139 0.30 16.68 -4.51
C ASP A 139 1.22 15.44 -4.51
N ALA A 140 0.89 14.45 -5.34
CA ALA A 140 1.67 13.24 -5.53
C ALA A 140 2.62 13.32 -6.76
N ARG A 141 2.95 14.52 -7.23
CA ARG A 141 3.84 14.73 -8.40
C ARG A 141 4.96 15.72 -8.06
N ASP A 142 6.17 15.38 -8.44
CA ASP A 142 7.27 16.35 -8.42
C ASP A 142 7.06 17.42 -9.50
N PRO A 143 7.11 18.73 -9.15
CA PRO A 143 7.04 19.81 -10.14
C PRO A 143 8.10 19.73 -11.25
N ASN A 144 9.26 19.11 -10.94
CA ASN A 144 10.35 18.91 -11.87
C ASN A 144 10.33 17.56 -12.59
N ARG A 145 9.22 16.80 -12.47
CA ARG A 145 8.99 15.51 -13.18
C ARG A 145 10.04 14.43 -12.90
N ARG A 146 10.58 14.38 -11.66
CA ARG A 146 11.62 13.42 -11.28
C ARG A 146 11.07 12.24 -10.49
N TRP A 147 9.90 12.42 -9.83
CA TRP A 147 9.24 11.35 -9.12
C TRP A 147 7.71 11.53 -9.12
N TYR A 148 7.01 10.43 -8.91
CA TYR A 148 5.55 10.37 -8.85
C TYR A 148 5.12 9.42 -7.72
N GLY A 149 4.03 9.77 -7.04
CA GLY A 149 3.39 8.90 -6.06
C GLY A 149 2.65 7.77 -6.76
N VAL A 150 2.95 6.56 -6.37
CA VAL A 150 2.28 5.33 -6.85
C VAL A 150 1.09 5.00 -5.98
N TYR A 151 1.23 5.22 -4.66
CA TYR A 151 0.17 5.05 -3.68
C TYR A 151 0.33 6.06 -2.55
N ALA A 152 -0.79 6.38 -1.90
CA ALA A 152 -0.81 7.22 -0.71
C ALA A 152 -0.73 6.35 0.56
N ASN A 153 0.17 6.68 1.45
CA ASN A 153 0.23 6.12 2.81
C ASN A 153 -0.37 7.14 3.77
N TYR A 154 -1.60 6.92 4.16
CA TYR A 154 -2.22 7.67 5.24
C TYR A 154 -1.95 7.00 6.58
N ASN A 155 -1.76 7.81 7.61
CA ASN A 155 -1.72 7.36 8.98
C ASN A 155 -2.94 7.89 9.73
N ALA A 156 -3.64 6.99 10.37
CA ALA A 156 -4.84 7.28 11.14
C ALA A 156 -5.00 6.27 12.27
N PRO A 157 -5.78 6.58 13.31
CA PRO A 157 -6.11 5.62 14.34
C PRO A 157 -6.86 4.40 13.77
N ALA A 158 -6.60 3.22 14.35
CA ALA A 158 -7.34 2.00 14.05
C ALA A 158 -7.89 1.40 15.36
N TYR A 159 -8.96 0.62 15.27
CA TYR A 159 -9.60 0.04 16.43
C TYR A 159 -10.09 -1.38 16.17
N ASN A 160 -10.15 -2.19 17.21
CA ASN A 160 -10.76 -3.52 17.16
C ASN A 160 -12.27 -3.37 17.26
N THR A 161 -13.01 -3.77 16.22
CA THR A 161 -14.47 -3.63 16.12
C THR A 161 -15.25 -4.53 17.07
N GLY A 162 -14.60 -5.57 17.62
CA GLY A 162 -15.19 -6.43 18.67
C GLY A 162 -14.97 -5.89 20.09
N LYS A 163 -14.09 -4.89 20.27
CA LYS A 163 -13.77 -4.28 21.59
C LYS A 163 -14.35 -2.88 21.74
N VAL A 164 -14.43 -2.12 20.66
CA VAL A 164 -14.93 -0.74 20.65
C VAL A 164 -15.99 -0.60 19.56
N LYS A 165 -17.13 0.00 19.90
CA LYS A 165 -18.16 0.31 18.90
C LYS A 165 -17.82 1.60 18.17
N ALA A 166 -18.21 1.72 16.91
CA ALA A 166 -17.98 2.93 16.12
C ALA A 166 -18.59 4.19 16.77
N SER A 167 -19.70 4.07 17.50
CA SER A 167 -20.33 5.15 18.24
C SER A 167 -19.56 5.64 19.47
N GLU A 168 -18.57 4.86 19.92
CA GLU A 168 -17.72 5.20 21.08
C GLU A 168 -16.40 5.84 20.67
N LEU A 169 -16.11 5.92 19.35
CA LEU A 169 -14.88 6.50 18.85
C LEU A 169 -14.82 8.01 19.13
N PRO A 170 -13.66 8.53 19.52
CA PRO A 170 -13.46 9.96 19.71
C PRO A 170 -13.51 10.68 18.36
N LYS A 171 -13.99 11.93 18.39
CA LYS A 171 -14.10 12.79 17.20
C LYS A 171 -12.91 13.72 17.04
N SER A 172 -12.05 13.80 18.04
CA SER A 172 -10.82 14.60 18.04
C SER A 172 -9.76 13.95 18.96
N TYR A 173 -8.51 14.38 18.85
CA TYR A 173 -7.45 13.94 19.76
C TYR A 173 -7.64 14.44 21.20
N GLU A 174 -8.35 15.58 21.39
CA GLU A 174 -8.73 16.05 22.72
C GLU A 174 -9.73 15.08 23.39
N GLU A 175 -10.70 14.56 22.64
CA GLU A 175 -11.63 13.54 23.15
C GLU A 175 -10.90 12.22 23.42
N PHE A 176 -9.85 11.91 22.67
CA PHE A 176 -9.01 10.74 22.92
C PHE A 176 -8.40 10.81 24.34
N ALA A 177 -7.87 11.97 24.75
CA ALA A 177 -7.33 12.18 26.08
C ALA A 177 -8.36 12.03 27.21
N GLN A 178 -9.65 12.04 26.89
CA GLN A 178 -10.74 11.87 27.88
C GLN A 178 -11.15 10.40 28.07
N ARG A 179 -10.70 9.48 27.20
CA ARG A 179 -11.05 8.05 27.22
C ARG A 179 -10.23 7.26 28.26
N LYS A 180 -10.28 7.69 29.52
CA LYS A 180 -9.51 7.10 30.64
C LYS A 180 -9.78 5.60 30.82
N GLU A 181 -10.95 5.12 30.46
CA GLU A 181 -11.36 3.72 30.48
C GLU A 181 -10.56 2.84 29.48
N TRP A 182 -9.86 3.47 28.52
CA TRP A 182 -8.96 2.79 27.59
C TRP A 182 -7.51 2.74 28.08
N ALA A 183 -7.23 3.17 29.30
CA ALA A 183 -5.87 3.16 29.86
C ALA A 183 -5.25 1.76 29.80
N GLY A 184 -4.07 1.64 29.17
CA GLY A 184 -3.38 0.37 28.93
C GLY A 184 -4.00 -0.51 27.84
N LYS A 185 -5.02 -0.01 27.10
CA LYS A 185 -5.66 -0.68 25.97
C LYS A 185 -5.33 -0.03 24.64
N VAL A 186 -4.56 1.04 24.66
CA VAL A 186 -4.11 1.80 23.48
C VAL A 186 -2.64 1.50 23.24
N ALA A 187 -2.26 1.40 21.97
CA ALA A 187 -0.86 1.26 21.56
C ALA A 187 -0.50 2.25 20.45
N ILE A 188 0.79 2.47 20.25
CA ILE A 188 1.37 3.30 19.20
C ILE A 188 2.69 2.70 18.75
N ASP A 189 3.08 2.89 17.47
CA ASP A 189 4.40 2.49 17.01
C ASP A 189 5.51 3.43 17.50
N GLY A 190 6.64 2.87 17.87
CA GLY A 190 7.77 3.62 18.44
C GLY A 190 8.51 4.54 17.45
N THR A 191 8.13 4.51 16.18
CA THR A 191 8.71 5.35 15.10
C THR A 191 7.77 6.46 14.63
N ASP A 192 6.61 6.65 15.28
CA ASP A 192 5.56 7.63 14.89
C ASP A 192 5.91 9.10 15.19
N ASN A 193 7.17 9.48 14.99
CA ASN A 193 7.62 10.87 15.12
C ASN A 193 6.97 11.81 14.08
N GLU A 194 6.60 11.29 12.91
CA GLU A 194 5.87 12.02 11.87
C GLU A 194 4.46 12.39 12.32
N TRP A 195 3.76 11.46 13.00
CA TRP A 195 2.48 11.76 13.63
C TRP A 195 2.60 12.85 14.69
N LEU A 196 3.62 12.75 15.56
CA LEU A 196 3.86 13.79 16.58
C LEU A 196 4.08 15.16 15.92
N LYS A 197 4.92 15.23 14.88
CA LYS A 197 5.14 16.48 14.13
C LYS A 197 3.83 17.01 13.53
N ALA A 198 3.00 16.15 12.96
CA ALA A 198 1.72 16.55 12.38
C ALA A 198 0.74 17.11 13.42
N ILE A 199 0.67 16.50 14.61
CA ILE A 199 -0.12 17.00 15.74
C ILE A 199 0.36 18.41 16.13
N VAL A 200 1.67 18.58 16.29
CA VAL A 200 2.26 19.90 16.65
C VAL A 200 2.05 20.93 15.54
N GLN A 201 2.15 20.53 14.28
CA GLN A 201 1.91 21.43 13.16
C GLN A 201 0.44 21.88 13.07
N TYR A 202 -0.49 21.00 13.41
CA TYR A 202 -1.93 21.29 13.38
C TYR A 202 -2.39 22.14 14.57
N TYR A 203 -1.98 21.78 15.79
CA TYR A 203 -2.43 22.42 17.02
C TYR A 203 -1.56 23.61 17.48
N GLY A 204 -0.37 23.77 16.89
CA GLY A 204 0.71 24.62 17.41
C GLY A 204 1.59 23.91 18.41
N GLU A 205 2.86 24.33 18.54
CA GLU A 205 3.87 23.57 19.27
C GLU A 205 3.50 23.34 20.76
N GLN A 206 3.15 24.40 21.47
CA GLN A 206 2.80 24.30 22.89
C GLN A 206 1.56 23.42 23.09
N LYS A 207 0.44 23.76 22.43
CA LYS A 207 -0.83 23.04 22.57
C LYS A 207 -0.72 21.60 22.12
N GLY A 208 -0.03 21.33 20.99
CA GLY A 208 0.19 19.97 20.48
C GLY A 208 0.95 19.09 21.45
N ILE A 209 2.04 19.60 22.04
CA ILE A 209 2.82 18.85 23.03
C ILE A 209 2.01 18.61 24.32
N GLU A 210 1.28 19.63 24.81
CA GLU A 210 0.41 19.47 25.98
C GLU A 210 -0.69 18.44 25.74
N LEU A 211 -1.29 18.42 24.55
CA LEU A 211 -2.29 17.43 24.16
C LEU A 211 -1.71 16.00 24.15
N VAL A 212 -0.54 15.80 23.55
CA VAL A 212 0.10 14.48 23.54
C VAL A 212 0.47 14.04 24.96
N LYS A 213 0.97 14.93 25.82
CA LYS A 213 1.19 14.65 27.25
C LYS A 213 -0.10 14.21 27.95
N ALA A 214 -1.22 14.89 27.68
CA ALA A 214 -2.52 14.53 28.24
C ALA A 214 -2.98 13.13 27.77
N ILE A 215 -2.80 12.81 26.49
CA ILE A 215 -3.09 11.47 25.91
C ILE A 215 -2.23 10.41 26.63
N VAL A 216 -0.93 10.63 26.73
CA VAL A 216 0.00 9.69 27.37
C VAL A 216 -0.36 9.47 28.85
N ALA A 217 -0.65 10.55 29.58
CA ALA A 217 -1.03 10.47 30.99
C ALA A 217 -2.36 9.72 31.21
N ALA A 218 -3.35 9.98 30.36
CA ALA A 218 -4.68 9.38 30.46
C ALA A 218 -4.72 7.92 30.02
N LEU A 219 -4.08 7.59 28.90
CA LEU A 219 -4.22 6.31 28.23
C LEU A 219 -3.06 5.35 28.49
N ARG A 220 -1.88 5.86 28.85
CA ARG A 220 -0.65 5.08 29.04
C ARG A 220 -0.40 4.12 27.88
N PRO A 221 -0.25 4.63 26.62
CA PRO A 221 -0.16 3.80 25.44
C PRO A 221 1.05 2.87 25.50
N VAL A 222 0.86 1.62 25.04
CA VAL A 222 1.97 0.70 24.88
C VAL A 222 2.73 1.08 23.60
N VAL A 223 4.05 1.26 23.71
CA VAL A 223 4.91 1.52 22.55
C VAL A 223 5.31 0.18 21.95
N THR A 224 4.94 -0.04 20.68
CA THR A 224 5.25 -1.26 19.92
C THR A 224 6.40 -1.04 18.93
N ASP A 225 6.90 -2.11 18.34
CA ASP A 225 7.91 -2.08 17.29
C ASP A 225 7.32 -2.68 15.99
N GLY A 226 7.03 -1.81 15.04
CA GLY A 226 6.53 -2.15 13.71
C GLY A 226 5.01 -2.06 13.54
N HIS A 227 4.60 -1.21 12.60
CA HIS A 227 3.21 -0.93 12.26
C HIS A 227 2.37 -2.16 11.88
N LEU A 228 2.97 -3.16 11.20
CA LEU A 228 2.26 -4.40 10.86
C LEU A 228 1.97 -5.24 12.11
N ALA A 229 2.94 -5.30 13.03
CA ALA A 229 2.73 -5.97 14.32
C ALA A 229 1.63 -5.27 15.12
N LEU A 230 1.63 -3.94 15.19
CA LEU A 230 0.60 -3.13 15.82
C LEU A 230 -0.79 -3.37 15.21
N ALA A 231 -0.90 -3.41 13.85
CA ALA A 231 -2.17 -3.69 13.18
C ALA A 231 -2.71 -5.09 13.53
N ARG A 232 -1.82 -6.11 13.54
CA ARG A 232 -2.19 -7.49 13.90
C ARG A 232 -2.62 -7.61 15.36
N ALA A 233 -1.89 -7.02 16.28
CA ALA A 233 -2.21 -7.01 17.70
C ALA A 233 -3.55 -6.29 17.98
N THR A 234 -3.82 -5.17 17.27
CA THR A 234 -5.11 -4.49 17.33
C THR A 234 -6.22 -5.37 16.75
N GLY A 235 -6.00 -6.02 15.60
CA GLY A 235 -6.96 -6.94 14.98
C GLY A 235 -7.26 -8.16 15.86
N ALA A 236 -6.27 -8.69 16.59
CA ALA A 236 -6.43 -9.77 17.55
C ALA A 236 -7.12 -9.34 18.87
N GLY A 237 -7.26 -8.04 19.12
CA GLY A 237 -7.88 -7.48 20.33
C GLY A 237 -6.95 -7.43 21.53
N GLU A 238 -5.65 -7.57 21.35
CA GLU A 238 -4.63 -7.31 22.36
C GLU A 238 -4.66 -5.83 22.77
N TYR A 239 -4.68 -4.94 21.77
CA TYR A 239 -4.99 -3.54 21.94
C TYR A 239 -6.39 -3.24 21.38
N TRP A 240 -7.12 -2.38 22.08
CA TRP A 240 -8.45 -1.96 21.62
C TRP A 240 -8.34 -0.94 20.50
N VAL A 241 -7.33 -0.06 20.60
CA VAL A 241 -7.09 1.03 19.66
C VAL A 241 -5.58 1.21 19.44
N SER A 242 -5.16 1.40 18.21
CA SER A 242 -3.88 2.01 17.88
C SER A 242 -4.08 3.51 17.72
N LEU A 243 -3.28 4.31 18.45
CA LEU A 243 -3.37 5.77 18.46
C LEU A 243 -3.05 6.37 17.10
N ASN A 244 -2.16 5.72 16.37
CA ASN A 244 -1.83 5.98 14.97
C ASN A 244 -1.33 4.68 14.32
N ASN A 245 -1.61 4.49 13.03
CA ASN A 245 -1.06 3.37 12.27
C ASN A 245 -1.16 3.66 10.76
N TYR A 246 -0.39 2.95 9.96
CA TYR A 246 -0.54 2.97 8.51
C TYR A 246 -1.86 2.32 8.10
N VAL A 247 -2.71 3.11 7.45
CA VAL A 247 -4.07 2.69 7.06
C VAL A 247 -4.03 1.44 6.18
N ASN A 248 -3.09 1.35 5.22
CA ASN A 248 -2.95 0.18 4.37
C ASN A 248 -2.65 -1.11 5.15
N LEU A 249 -1.87 -1.04 6.23
CA LEU A 249 -1.56 -2.21 7.06
C LEU A 249 -2.77 -2.64 7.89
N SER A 250 -3.51 -1.69 8.46
CA SER A 250 -4.78 -1.96 9.15
C SER A 250 -5.81 -2.57 8.19
N MET A 251 -5.90 -2.03 6.95
CA MET A 251 -6.80 -2.59 5.93
C MET A 251 -6.37 -3.97 5.46
N ASN A 252 -5.07 -4.25 5.34
CA ASN A 252 -4.58 -5.58 5.01
C ASN A 252 -5.04 -6.62 6.05
N VAL A 253 -4.93 -6.29 7.32
CA VAL A 253 -5.41 -7.13 8.44
C VAL A 253 -6.93 -7.29 8.40
N LYS A 254 -7.69 -6.22 8.08
CA LYS A 254 -9.15 -6.25 7.90
C LYS A 254 -9.55 -7.15 6.73
N LEU A 255 -8.91 -7.00 5.57
CA LEU A 255 -9.18 -7.80 4.37
C LEU A 255 -8.86 -9.29 4.57
N ALA A 256 -7.96 -9.62 5.50
CA ALA A 256 -7.70 -10.98 5.96
C ALA A 256 -8.76 -11.52 6.94
N GLY A 257 -9.86 -10.79 7.20
CA GLY A 257 -10.99 -11.23 8.02
C GLY A 257 -10.88 -10.88 9.50
N ASN A 258 -9.91 -10.08 9.94
CA ASN A 258 -9.79 -9.69 11.34
C ASN A 258 -10.73 -8.52 11.70
N PRO A 259 -11.22 -8.45 12.95
CA PRO A 259 -12.14 -7.41 13.41
C PRO A 259 -11.39 -6.09 13.72
N ILE A 260 -10.85 -5.45 12.70
CA ILE A 260 -10.18 -4.15 12.78
C ILE A 260 -10.76 -3.18 11.75
N ASP A 261 -10.85 -1.91 12.11
CA ASP A 261 -11.19 -0.84 11.20
C ASP A 261 -10.39 0.43 11.52
N VAL A 262 -10.44 1.43 10.64
CA VAL A 262 -9.80 2.72 10.85
C VAL A 262 -10.85 3.82 11.00
N PHE A 263 -10.46 4.92 11.66
CA PHE A 263 -11.23 6.14 11.73
C PHE A 263 -10.31 7.35 11.59
N ALA A 264 -10.85 8.47 11.13
CA ALA A 264 -10.04 9.65 10.84
C ALA A 264 -10.27 10.76 11.87
N LEU A 265 -9.18 11.32 12.37
CA LEU A 265 -9.14 12.52 13.23
C LEU A 265 -8.32 13.62 12.56
N ASP A 266 -8.53 14.87 12.96
CA ASP A 266 -7.68 15.98 12.52
C ASP A 266 -6.44 16.12 13.41
N PRO A 267 -5.22 16.06 12.85
CA PRO A 267 -4.89 15.82 11.45
C PRO A 267 -4.75 14.34 11.10
N VAL A 268 -4.88 14.02 9.80
CA VAL A 268 -4.39 12.77 9.18
C VAL A 268 -3.03 13.04 8.57
N THR A 269 -2.04 12.19 8.81
CA THR A 269 -0.74 12.30 8.15
C THR A 269 -0.73 11.54 6.83
N LEU A 270 0.02 12.09 5.87
CA LEU A 270 0.17 11.52 4.53
C LEU A 270 1.63 11.54 4.09
N PHE A 271 2.07 10.44 3.48
CA PHE A 271 3.25 10.39 2.62
C PHE A 271 3.01 9.44 1.45
N PHE A 272 3.82 9.54 0.39
CA PHE A 272 3.62 8.75 -0.82
C PHE A 272 4.69 7.67 -0.94
N GLY A 273 4.27 6.46 -1.34
CA GLY A 273 5.16 5.53 -1.99
C GLY A 273 5.42 6.03 -3.41
N GLN A 274 6.66 6.37 -3.69
CA GLN A 274 7.06 7.08 -4.89
C GLN A 274 7.80 6.18 -5.87
N VAL A 275 7.79 6.53 -7.15
CA VAL A 275 8.63 5.96 -8.19
C VAL A 275 9.45 7.04 -8.86
N GLY A 276 10.72 6.77 -9.13
CA GLY A 276 11.64 7.64 -9.87
C GLY A 276 12.57 6.83 -10.76
N VAL A 277 12.92 7.40 -11.92
CA VAL A 277 13.88 6.81 -12.87
C VAL A 277 15.28 7.26 -12.48
N ASN A 278 16.23 6.34 -12.42
CA ASN A 278 17.65 6.67 -12.17
C ASN A 278 18.21 7.48 -13.32
N ALA A 279 18.87 8.60 -13.02
CA ALA A 279 19.54 9.42 -14.04
C ALA A 279 20.63 8.66 -14.81
N LYS A 280 21.18 7.61 -14.22
CA LYS A 280 22.22 6.73 -14.80
C LYS A 280 21.70 5.30 -14.99
N ALA A 281 20.42 5.14 -15.30
CA ALA A 281 19.82 3.82 -15.50
C ALA A 281 20.60 2.99 -16.54
N PRO A 282 20.99 1.73 -16.21
CA PRO A 282 21.60 0.83 -17.20
C PRO A 282 20.64 0.50 -18.34
N HIS A 283 19.33 0.48 -18.09
CA HIS A 283 18.27 0.15 -19.04
C HIS A 283 17.23 1.28 -19.08
N PRO A 284 17.57 2.45 -19.69
CA PRO A 284 16.75 3.66 -19.57
C PRO A 284 15.36 3.55 -20.20
N ASN A 285 15.18 2.75 -21.25
CA ASN A 285 13.87 2.55 -21.85
C ASN A 285 13.00 1.59 -21.02
N ALA A 286 13.59 0.53 -20.48
CA ALA A 286 12.90 -0.34 -19.53
C ALA A 286 12.49 0.40 -18.25
N ALA A 287 13.35 1.30 -17.76
CA ALA A 287 13.07 2.18 -16.62
C ALA A 287 11.87 3.09 -16.87
N ARG A 288 11.81 3.76 -18.02
CA ARG A 288 10.69 4.63 -18.42
C ARG A 288 9.39 3.83 -18.57
N LEU A 289 9.47 2.65 -19.22
CA LEU A 289 8.32 1.78 -19.38
C LEU A 289 7.79 1.28 -18.03
N ALA A 290 8.68 0.96 -17.09
CA ALA A 290 8.30 0.59 -15.73
C ALA A 290 7.68 1.77 -14.96
N ALA A 291 8.17 2.99 -15.13
CA ALA A 291 7.54 4.18 -14.55
C ALA A 291 6.12 4.39 -15.09
N ASN A 292 5.90 4.19 -16.41
CA ASN A 292 4.56 4.21 -17.01
C ASN A 292 3.65 3.15 -16.35
N PHE A 293 4.15 1.91 -16.21
CA PHE A 293 3.41 0.82 -15.56
C PHE A 293 3.05 1.16 -14.11
N MET A 294 3.98 1.70 -13.33
CA MET A 294 3.76 2.01 -11.91
C MET A 294 2.67 3.06 -11.69
N LEU A 295 2.44 3.96 -12.67
CA LEU A 295 1.37 4.95 -12.63
C LEU A 295 0.09 4.50 -13.33
N SER A 296 0.07 3.30 -13.92
CA SER A 296 -1.09 2.78 -14.63
C SER A 296 -2.25 2.43 -13.71
N GLN A 297 -3.45 2.41 -14.28
CA GLN A 297 -4.64 1.93 -13.59
C GLN A 297 -4.46 0.46 -13.14
N GLU A 298 -3.86 -0.38 -13.98
CA GLU A 298 -3.59 -1.79 -13.69
C GLU A 298 -2.71 -1.97 -12.45
N CYS A 299 -1.63 -1.20 -12.33
CA CYS A 299 -0.75 -1.23 -11.17
C CYS A 299 -1.49 -0.79 -9.90
N GLN A 300 -2.17 0.36 -9.93
CA GLN A 300 -2.80 0.90 -8.73
C GLN A 300 -4.02 0.10 -8.30
N GLN A 301 -4.78 -0.47 -9.22
CA GLN A 301 -5.84 -1.45 -8.90
C GLN A 301 -5.26 -2.72 -8.26
N PHE A 302 -4.10 -3.19 -8.73
CA PHE A 302 -3.42 -4.32 -8.11
C PHE A 302 -3.01 -4.01 -6.67
N LEU A 303 -2.37 -2.85 -6.44
CA LEU A 303 -1.93 -2.42 -5.12
C LEU A 303 -3.12 -2.18 -4.15
N ALA A 304 -4.24 -1.71 -4.66
CA ALA A 304 -5.46 -1.54 -3.86
C ALA A 304 -5.97 -2.86 -3.26
N LYS A 305 -5.70 -4.02 -3.89
CA LYS A 305 -6.04 -5.34 -3.32
C LYS A 305 -5.27 -5.64 -2.02
N PHE A 306 -4.13 -5.00 -1.82
CA PHE A 306 -3.32 -5.06 -0.60
C PHE A 306 -3.61 -3.90 0.37
N GLY A 307 -4.72 -3.18 0.18
CA GLY A 307 -5.10 -2.05 1.02
C GLY A 307 -4.31 -0.76 0.76
N ARG A 308 -3.47 -0.71 -0.30
CA ARG A 308 -2.79 0.54 -0.71
C ARG A 308 -3.83 1.51 -1.27
N LEU A 309 -3.72 2.78 -0.89
CA LEU A 309 -4.64 3.80 -1.40
C LEU A 309 -4.07 4.40 -2.69
N PRO A 310 -4.85 4.38 -3.79
CA PRO A 310 -4.41 4.91 -5.08
C PRO A 310 -4.14 6.41 -5.04
N THR A 311 -3.16 6.86 -5.82
CA THR A 311 -2.93 8.29 -6.12
C THR A 311 -3.66 8.72 -7.39
N ARG A 312 -4.13 7.76 -8.18
CA ARG A 312 -4.98 8.00 -9.35
C ARG A 312 -6.40 8.36 -8.93
N LYS A 313 -6.96 9.37 -9.60
CA LYS A 313 -8.33 9.85 -9.34
C LYS A 313 -9.40 8.89 -9.85
N ASP A 314 -9.06 8.03 -10.81
CA ASP A 314 -9.97 7.09 -11.49
C ASP A 314 -9.85 5.65 -10.96
N VAL A 315 -9.08 5.43 -9.90
CA VAL A 315 -8.98 4.14 -9.20
C VAL A 315 -9.57 4.28 -7.80
N PRO A 316 -10.64 3.57 -7.46
CA PRO A 316 -11.23 3.63 -6.12
C PRO A 316 -10.32 2.95 -5.09
N SER A 317 -10.42 3.40 -3.84
CA SER A 317 -9.83 2.72 -2.69
C SER A 317 -10.51 1.35 -2.43
N ASN A 318 -9.82 0.48 -1.73
CA ASN A 318 -10.39 -0.77 -1.23
C ASN A 318 -10.22 -0.87 0.29
N PRO A 319 -11.32 -0.81 1.10
CA PRO A 319 -12.71 -0.70 0.66
C PRO A 319 -13.05 0.65 0.01
N PRO A 320 -14.12 0.72 -0.79
CA PRO A 320 -14.63 1.99 -1.35
C PRO A 320 -14.96 3.02 -0.26
N GLY A 321 -14.74 4.30 -0.53
CA GLY A 321 -15.01 5.39 0.42
C GLY A 321 -13.89 5.63 1.45
N LEU A 322 -12.85 4.79 1.49
CA LEU A 322 -11.77 4.94 2.48
C LEU A 322 -10.96 6.22 2.26
N THR A 323 -10.60 6.52 1.01
CA THR A 323 -9.88 7.75 0.67
C THR A 323 -10.71 8.98 1.02
N GLU A 324 -11.98 8.98 0.68
CA GLU A 324 -12.93 10.07 0.97
C GLU A 324 -13.04 10.31 2.47
N MET A 325 -13.17 9.27 3.29
CA MET A 325 -13.23 9.39 4.75
C MET A 325 -11.96 10.08 5.30
N LEU A 326 -10.78 9.72 4.81
CA LEU A 326 -9.51 10.28 5.25
C LEU A 326 -9.34 11.73 4.79
N THR A 327 -9.71 12.04 3.54
CA THR A 327 -9.52 13.37 2.93
C THR A 327 -10.59 14.40 3.34
N GLN A 328 -11.67 13.97 4.01
CA GLN A 328 -12.58 14.89 4.70
C GLN A 328 -11.92 15.56 5.93
N LYS A 329 -10.81 15.04 6.38
CA LYS A 329 -10.00 15.58 7.48
C LYS A 329 -8.88 16.48 6.97
N LYS A 330 -8.27 17.25 7.87
CA LYS A 330 -7.07 18.01 7.53
C LYS A 330 -5.91 17.05 7.30
N VAL A 331 -5.57 16.84 6.04
CA VAL A 331 -4.40 16.04 5.66
C VAL A 331 -3.15 16.90 5.74
N ILE A 332 -2.11 16.37 6.39
CA ILE A 332 -0.79 16.99 6.50
C ILE A 332 0.25 16.04 5.90
N THR A 333 0.90 16.49 4.85
CA THR A 333 2.10 15.83 4.32
C THR A 333 3.29 16.27 5.16
N VAL A 334 3.85 15.33 5.92
CA VAL A 334 4.99 15.61 6.79
C VAL A 334 6.28 15.41 5.99
N LEU A 335 6.99 16.51 5.78
CA LEU A 335 8.33 16.50 5.22
C LEU A 335 9.32 16.87 6.33
N MET A 336 10.37 16.07 6.49
CA MET A 336 11.41 16.29 7.48
C MET A 336 12.78 16.11 6.85
N SER A 337 13.71 17.02 7.20
CA SER A 337 15.13 16.77 7.02
C SER A 337 15.59 15.66 7.99
N PRO A 338 16.75 15.00 7.75
CA PRO A 338 17.30 14.03 8.69
C PRO A 338 17.57 14.58 10.10
N GLU A 339 17.81 15.89 10.22
CA GLU A 339 17.99 16.56 11.50
C GLU A 339 16.68 16.74 12.24
N GLU A 340 15.62 17.18 11.53
CA GLU A 340 14.27 17.30 12.10
C GLU A 340 13.73 15.92 12.52
N GLU A 341 13.96 14.87 11.71
CA GLU A 341 13.55 13.51 12.04
C GLU A 341 14.18 13.05 13.37
N ARG A 342 15.48 13.28 13.56
CA ARG A 342 16.17 13.02 14.84
C ARG A 342 15.63 13.86 15.98
N LYS A 343 15.28 15.13 15.73
CA LYS A 343 14.67 16.03 16.74
C LYS A 343 13.32 15.47 17.20
N TRP A 344 12.44 15.14 16.24
CA TRP A 344 11.10 14.65 16.55
C TRP A 344 11.10 13.26 17.15
N GLN A 345 12.03 12.38 16.75
CA GLN A 345 12.20 11.09 17.40
C GLN A 345 12.62 11.22 18.87
N ARG A 346 13.58 12.08 19.19
CA ARG A 346 13.93 12.36 20.60
C ARG A 346 12.73 12.89 21.37
N GLN A 347 11.97 13.81 20.78
CA GLN A 347 10.78 14.37 21.44
C GLN A 347 9.70 13.29 21.67
N PHE A 348 9.52 12.40 20.70
CA PHE A 348 8.63 11.24 20.83
C PHE A 348 9.10 10.31 21.97
N ASP A 349 10.37 9.97 22.01
CA ASP A 349 10.94 9.08 23.03
C ASP A 349 10.81 9.68 24.45
N GLN A 350 10.98 10.99 24.59
CA GLN A 350 10.74 11.69 25.86
C GLN A 350 9.28 11.59 26.31
N LEU A 351 8.33 11.73 25.38
CA LEU A 351 6.90 11.72 25.70
C LEU A 351 6.37 10.31 26.00
N PHE A 352 6.76 9.31 25.21
CA PHE A 352 6.19 7.97 25.28
C PHE A 352 7.04 6.94 26.03
N LYS A 353 8.37 7.10 26.05
CA LYS A 353 9.30 6.12 26.64
C LYS A 353 9.99 6.66 27.90
N GLY A 354 9.81 7.94 28.24
CA GLY A 354 10.44 8.56 29.41
C GLY A 354 11.97 8.66 29.31
N ARG A 355 12.54 8.76 28.10
CA ARG A 355 13.99 8.75 27.84
C ARG A 355 14.45 10.05 27.20
#